data_97b6263b984f4187dee180be605cba91
#
_entry.id   97b6263b984f4187dee180be605cba91
#
_cell.length_a   1.000
_cell.length_b   1.000
_cell.length_c   1.000
_cell.angle_alpha   90.00
_cell.angle_beta   90.00
_cell.angle_gamma   90.00
#
_symmetry.space_group_name_H-M   'P 1'
#
loop_
_entity.id
_entity.type
_entity.pdbx_description
1 polymer ?
#
loop_
_entity_poly.entity_id
_entity_poly.type
_entity_poly.pdbx_seq_one_letter_code
_entity_poly.pdbx_strand_id
1 'polypeptide(L)'
;MVYRVYVEKKAGQTHEADSLLREIKDFLQIDTLSSVRVLNRYDAENIEEGLFTYAVNTVFSEPQVDDVSYEVPAGQFVFAVEPLPGQYDQRADSAAQCIQIISQGNRPIIRTAKVYVLAGELTEENIAAIKKHVINAVESREASLELPETLAVAYAAPETVATVDGFIALDDAGLSALLD
;
A
#
# COMPACT_ATOMS: atom_id res chain seq x y z
N MET A 1 -10.81 14.13 8.67
CA MET A 1 -11.47 12.80 8.62
C MET A 1 -10.95 12.07 7.40
N VAL A 2 -10.61 10.81 7.56
CA VAL A 2 -10.16 9.93 6.45
C VAL A 2 -11.32 9.04 6.00
N TYR A 3 -11.55 8.98 4.70
CA TYR A 3 -12.49 8.06 4.07
C TYR A 3 -11.72 6.92 3.44
N ARG A 4 -12.28 5.71 3.44
CA ARG A 4 -11.67 4.52 2.85
C ARG A 4 -12.63 3.81 1.93
N VAL A 5 -12.12 3.31 0.82
CA VAL A 5 -12.84 2.45 -0.11
C VAL A 5 -11.92 1.34 -0.63
N TYR A 6 -12.50 0.16 -0.84
CA TYR A 6 -11.87 -0.99 -1.47
C TYR A 6 -12.53 -1.25 -2.81
N VAL A 7 -11.72 -1.48 -3.81
CA VAL A 7 -12.17 -1.70 -5.19
C VAL A 7 -11.60 -3.02 -5.68
N GLU A 8 -12.48 -3.93 -6.06
CA GLU A 8 -12.13 -5.26 -6.55
C GLU A 8 -12.66 -5.47 -7.96
N LYS A 9 -11.91 -6.17 -8.79
CA LYS A 9 -12.38 -6.55 -10.13
C LYS A 9 -13.48 -7.61 -10.02
N LYS A 10 -14.57 -7.43 -10.78
CA LYS A 10 -15.68 -8.39 -10.88
C LYS A 10 -15.21 -9.74 -11.42
N ALA A 11 -15.98 -10.75 -11.14
CA ALA A 11 -15.75 -12.09 -11.67
C ALA A 11 -15.57 -12.06 -13.21
N GLY A 12 -14.55 -12.75 -13.69
CA GLY A 12 -14.14 -12.74 -15.10
C GLY A 12 -13.18 -11.62 -15.49
N GLN A 13 -12.86 -10.68 -14.57
CA GLN A 13 -11.86 -9.62 -14.75
C GLN A 13 -10.69 -9.73 -13.75
N THR A 14 -10.58 -10.86 -13.05
CA THR A 14 -9.65 -11.10 -11.93
C THR A 14 -8.26 -11.54 -12.37
N HIS A 15 -7.80 -11.13 -13.56
CA HIS A 15 -6.55 -11.59 -14.17
C HIS A 15 -5.31 -11.45 -13.26
N GLU A 16 -5.23 -10.37 -12.48
CA GLU A 16 -4.12 -10.15 -11.54
C GLU A 16 -4.14 -11.20 -10.42
N ALA A 17 -5.30 -11.42 -9.81
CA ALA A 17 -5.47 -12.41 -8.74
C ALA A 17 -5.24 -13.83 -9.24
N ASP A 18 -5.76 -14.17 -10.45
CA ASP A 18 -5.59 -15.47 -11.07
C ASP A 18 -4.13 -15.76 -11.45
N SER A 19 -3.40 -14.72 -11.89
CA SER A 19 -1.97 -14.84 -12.19
C SER A 19 -1.15 -15.03 -10.93
N LEU A 20 -1.45 -14.26 -9.87
CA LEU A 20 -0.78 -14.39 -8.59
C LEU A 20 -1.04 -15.77 -7.96
N LEU A 21 -2.27 -16.30 -8.05
CA LEU A 21 -2.59 -17.64 -7.57
C LEU A 21 -1.73 -18.71 -8.26
N ARG A 22 -1.60 -18.62 -9.58
CA ARG A 22 -0.76 -19.55 -10.34
C ARG A 22 0.71 -19.39 -9.98
N GLU A 23 1.19 -18.17 -9.89
CA GLU A 23 2.57 -17.86 -9.55
C GLU A 23 2.94 -18.40 -8.15
N ILE A 24 2.07 -18.22 -7.14
CA ILE A 24 2.30 -18.78 -5.80
C ILE A 24 2.35 -20.32 -5.84
N LYS A 25 1.46 -20.98 -6.58
CA LYS A 25 1.48 -22.43 -6.71
C LYS A 25 2.73 -22.93 -7.43
N ASP A 26 3.08 -22.30 -8.54
CA ASP A 26 4.17 -22.77 -9.40
C ASP A 26 5.56 -22.46 -8.79
N PHE A 27 5.75 -21.27 -8.21
CA PHE A 27 7.06 -20.85 -7.67
C PHE A 27 7.27 -21.21 -6.20
N LEU A 28 6.24 -20.96 -5.36
CA LEU A 28 6.35 -21.24 -3.94
C LEU A 28 5.89 -22.64 -3.58
N GLN A 29 5.30 -23.38 -4.55
CA GLN A 29 4.78 -24.74 -4.38
C GLN A 29 3.78 -24.87 -3.22
N ILE A 30 2.94 -23.83 -3.05
CA ILE A 30 1.89 -23.80 -2.03
C ILE A 30 0.56 -24.22 -2.68
N ASP A 31 0.40 -25.51 -2.93
CA ASP A 31 -0.77 -26.08 -3.59
C ASP A 31 -2.05 -25.97 -2.77
N THR A 32 -1.91 -25.84 -1.45
CA THR A 32 -3.02 -25.69 -0.50
C THR A 32 -3.73 -24.35 -0.57
N LEU A 33 -3.15 -23.35 -1.26
CA LEU A 33 -3.81 -22.09 -1.54
C LEU A 33 -4.95 -22.31 -2.53
N SER A 34 -6.19 -22.07 -2.11
CA SER A 34 -7.38 -22.32 -2.92
C SER A 34 -7.82 -21.10 -3.74
N SER A 35 -7.69 -19.92 -3.18
CA SER A 35 -8.03 -18.67 -3.87
C SER A 35 -7.23 -17.47 -3.39
N VAL A 36 -7.07 -16.52 -4.31
CA VAL A 36 -6.51 -15.19 -4.06
C VAL A 36 -7.52 -14.16 -4.58
N ARG A 37 -7.74 -13.10 -3.80
CA ARG A 37 -8.41 -11.89 -4.25
C ARG A 37 -7.45 -10.72 -4.09
N VAL A 38 -7.46 -9.78 -5.02
CA VAL A 38 -6.64 -8.58 -4.98
C VAL A 38 -7.54 -7.37 -5.13
N LEU A 39 -7.49 -6.50 -4.14
CA LEU A 39 -8.28 -5.27 -4.11
C LEU A 39 -7.35 -4.06 -4.07
N ASN A 40 -7.77 -2.97 -4.68
CA ASN A 40 -7.14 -1.67 -4.50
C ASN A 40 -7.84 -0.93 -3.36
N ARG A 41 -7.08 -0.52 -2.35
CA ARG A 41 -7.56 0.34 -1.27
C ARG A 41 -7.19 1.78 -1.58
N TYR A 42 -8.13 2.69 -1.38
CA TYR A 42 -7.92 4.13 -1.42
C TYR A 42 -8.31 4.73 -0.08
N ASP A 43 -7.39 5.46 0.51
CA ASP A 43 -7.61 6.30 1.68
C ASP A 43 -7.57 7.75 1.22
N ALA A 44 -8.58 8.54 1.57
CA ALA A 44 -8.73 9.93 1.15
C ALA A 44 -8.95 10.86 2.33
N GLU A 45 -8.19 11.94 2.40
CA GLU A 45 -8.31 12.99 3.41
C GLU A 45 -8.38 14.37 2.73
N ASN A 46 -8.95 15.36 3.42
CA ASN A 46 -9.18 16.71 2.90
C ASN A 46 -10.10 16.71 1.67
N ILE A 47 -11.15 15.91 1.73
CA ILE A 47 -12.20 15.79 0.73
C ILE A 47 -13.56 15.83 1.41
N GLU A 48 -14.54 16.46 0.79
CA GLU A 48 -15.93 16.44 1.26
C GLU A 48 -16.58 15.09 0.95
N GLU A 49 -17.49 14.63 1.82
CA GLU A 49 -18.15 13.32 1.69
C GLU A 49 -18.88 13.14 0.35
N GLY A 50 -19.58 14.19 -0.11
CA GLY A 50 -20.26 14.16 -1.40
C GLY A 50 -19.31 14.00 -2.58
N LEU A 51 -18.16 14.69 -2.54
CA LEU A 51 -17.13 14.59 -3.56
C LEU A 51 -16.42 13.22 -3.49
N PHE A 52 -16.17 12.69 -2.29
CA PHE A 52 -15.63 11.34 -2.11
C PHE A 52 -16.56 10.29 -2.72
N THR A 53 -17.85 10.34 -2.41
CA THR A 53 -18.86 9.41 -2.95
C THR A 53 -18.93 9.47 -4.48
N TYR A 54 -18.84 10.67 -5.05
CA TYR A 54 -18.76 10.84 -6.50
C TYR A 54 -17.46 10.26 -7.08
N ALA A 55 -16.32 10.51 -6.43
CA ALA A 55 -15.02 10.02 -6.86
C ALA A 55 -14.93 8.49 -6.81
N VAL A 56 -15.66 7.82 -5.89
CA VAL A 56 -15.70 6.35 -5.83
C VAL A 56 -16.12 5.76 -7.17
N ASN A 57 -17.13 6.32 -7.83
CA ASN A 57 -17.68 5.78 -9.07
C ASN A 57 -17.06 6.37 -10.34
N THR A 58 -16.21 7.39 -10.23
CA THR A 58 -15.67 8.11 -11.40
C THR A 58 -14.14 8.14 -11.46
N VAL A 59 -13.47 7.97 -10.31
CA VAL A 59 -12.01 8.05 -10.19
C VAL A 59 -11.42 6.78 -9.64
N PHE A 60 -12.01 6.23 -8.55
CA PHE A 60 -11.44 5.07 -7.87
C PHE A 60 -11.88 3.74 -8.49
N SER A 61 -13.05 3.69 -9.12
CA SER A 61 -13.60 2.47 -9.74
C SER A 61 -14.25 2.73 -11.08
N GLU A 62 -14.39 1.66 -11.84
CA GLU A 62 -15.21 1.56 -13.05
C GLU A 62 -16.41 0.64 -12.76
N PRO A 63 -17.63 1.18 -12.52
CA PRO A 63 -18.80 0.38 -12.08
C PRO A 63 -19.16 -0.81 -12.96
N GLN A 64 -18.73 -0.80 -14.23
CA GLN A 64 -18.96 -1.91 -15.17
C GLN A 64 -18.13 -3.14 -14.86
N VAL A 65 -16.91 -2.95 -14.33
CA VAL A 65 -15.91 -4.01 -14.14
C VAL A 65 -15.40 -4.13 -12.71
N ASP A 66 -15.83 -3.21 -11.82
CA ASP A 66 -15.40 -3.16 -10.43
C ASP A 66 -16.58 -3.30 -9.47
N ASP A 67 -16.33 -3.96 -8.35
CA ASP A 67 -17.14 -3.97 -7.14
C ASP A 67 -16.49 -3.11 -6.08
N VAL A 68 -17.29 -2.38 -5.31
CA VAL A 68 -16.85 -1.43 -4.29
C VAL A 68 -17.32 -1.86 -2.92
N SER A 69 -16.45 -1.76 -1.91
CA SER A 69 -16.75 -1.99 -0.50
C SER A 69 -16.11 -0.92 0.37
N TYR A 70 -16.76 -0.59 1.48
CA TYR A 70 -16.25 0.35 2.49
C TYR A 70 -15.71 -0.36 3.74
N GLU A 71 -15.90 -1.65 3.82
CA GLU A 71 -15.44 -2.49 4.91
C GLU A 71 -14.22 -3.29 4.50
N VAL A 72 -13.40 -3.65 5.47
CA VAL A 72 -12.27 -4.56 5.25
C VAL A 72 -12.81 -5.84 4.62
N PRO A 73 -12.26 -6.29 3.48
CA PRO A 73 -12.75 -7.49 2.81
C PRO A 73 -12.66 -8.70 3.73
N ALA A 74 -13.78 -9.43 3.86
CA ALA A 74 -13.81 -10.66 4.61
C ALA A 74 -12.96 -11.74 3.91
N GLY A 75 -12.18 -12.47 4.69
CA GLY A 75 -11.35 -13.57 4.21
C GLY A 75 -10.64 -14.29 5.34
N GLN A 76 -10.05 -15.44 5.02
CA GLN A 76 -9.36 -16.26 6.02
C GLN A 76 -8.04 -15.59 6.45
N PHE A 77 -7.28 -15.07 5.48
CA PHE A 77 -6.05 -14.32 5.71
C PHE A 77 -6.10 -13.05 4.86
N VAL A 78 -5.99 -11.90 5.51
CA VAL A 78 -6.03 -10.59 4.85
C VAL A 78 -4.82 -9.78 5.27
N PHE A 79 -4.11 -9.22 4.31
CA PHE A 79 -3.03 -8.25 4.55
C PHE A 79 -3.02 -7.21 3.44
N ALA A 80 -2.42 -6.07 3.73
CA ALA A 80 -2.30 -4.98 2.77
C ALA A 80 -0.82 -4.63 2.53
N VAL A 81 -0.53 -4.10 1.34
CA VAL A 81 0.81 -3.66 0.94
C VAL A 81 0.70 -2.24 0.40
N GLU A 82 1.49 -1.34 0.96
CA GLU A 82 1.56 0.07 0.56
C GLU A 82 2.97 0.47 0.10
N PRO A 83 3.11 1.51 -0.72
CA PRO A 83 4.43 2.09 -1.02
C PRO A 83 5.14 2.56 0.24
N LEU A 84 6.47 2.43 0.28
CA LEU A 84 7.28 3.00 1.34
C LEU A 84 7.16 4.53 1.39
N PRO A 85 7.31 5.14 2.57
CA PRO A 85 7.42 6.59 2.68
C PRO A 85 8.53 7.14 1.78
N GLY A 86 8.19 8.12 0.94
CA GLY A 86 9.11 8.68 -0.05
C GLY A 86 9.07 8.02 -1.42
N GLN A 87 8.45 6.87 -1.56
CA GLN A 87 8.17 6.27 -2.87
C GLN A 87 6.99 6.97 -3.55
N TYR A 88 7.08 7.10 -4.87
CA TYR A 88 6.02 7.71 -5.66
C TYR A 88 4.85 6.76 -5.86
N ASP A 89 3.71 7.13 -5.30
CA ASP A 89 2.44 6.42 -5.50
C ASP A 89 1.70 7.03 -6.70
N GLN A 90 1.95 6.47 -7.89
CA GLN A 90 1.35 6.94 -9.14
C GLN A 90 -0.18 6.87 -9.10
N ARG A 91 -0.75 5.82 -8.49
CA ARG A 91 -2.20 5.63 -8.40
C ARG A 91 -2.83 6.70 -7.51
N ALA A 92 -2.25 6.96 -6.36
CA ALA A 92 -2.70 8.02 -5.46
C ALA A 92 -2.57 9.40 -6.08
N ASP A 93 -1.44 9.67 -6.73
CA ASP A 93 -1.18 10.95 -7.40
C ASP A 93 -2.18 11.21 -8.52
N SER A 94 -2.41 10.25 -9.40
CA SER A 94 -3.38 10.36 -10.49
C SER A 94 -4.80 10.55 -9.98
N ALA A 95 -5.20 9.80 -8.94
CA ALA A 95 -6.53 9.94 -8.34
C ALA A 95 -6.73 11.32 -7.71
N ALA A 96 -5.75 11.80 -6.93
CA ALA A 96 -5.79 13.14 -6.33
C ALA A 96 -5.89 14.25 -7.40
N GLN A 97 -5.16 14.11 -8.50
CA GLN A 97 -5.20 15.04 -9.62
C GLN A 97 -6.56 15.03 -10.32
N CYS A 98 -7.12 13.86 -10.60
CA CYS A 98 -8.45 13.74 -11.20
C CYS A 98 -9.52 14.41 -10.32
N ILE A 99 -9.49 14.18 -9.01
CA ILE A 99 -10.44 14.78 -8.06
C ILE A 99 -10.28 16.30 -8.04
N GLN A 100 -9.05 16.82 -8.05
CA GLN A 100 -8.80 18.26 -8.13
C GLN A 100 -9.37 18.90 -9.41
N ILE A 101 -9.20 18.24 -10.55
CA ILE A 101 -9.73 18.72 -11.83
C ILE A 101 -11.27 18.74 -11.81
N ILE A 102 -11.90 17.70 -11.29
CA ILE A 102 -13.36 17.56 -11.22
C ILE A 102 -13.95 18.63 -10.29
N SER A 103 -13.37 18.81 -9.12
CA SER A 103 -13.88 19.75 -8.12
C SER A 103 -13.51 21.19 -8.38
N GLN A 104 -12.47 21.45 -9.19
CA GLN A 104 -11.80 22.76 -9.35
C GLN A 104 -11.37 23.38 -7.99
N GLY A 105 -11.17 22.53 -6.99
CA GLY A 105 -10.85 22.91 -5.63
C GLY A 105 -9.45 22.50 -5.18
N ASN A 106 -9.29 22.33 -3.88
CA ASN A 106 -8.04 21.86 -3.30
C ASN A 106 -7.80 20.40 -3.65
N ARG A 107 -6.54 20.05 -3.84
CA ARG A 107 -6.11 18.67 -4.07
C ARG A 107 -6.23 17.87 -2.77
N PRO A 108 -6.97 16.76 -2.74
CA PRO A 108 -7.06 15.90 -1.58
C PRO A 108 -5.73 15.14 -1.35
N ILE A 109 -5.54 14.65 -0.14
CA ILE A 109 -4.47 13.69 0.17
C ILE A 109 -5.04 12.30 -0.10
N ILE A 110 -4.41 11.57 -1.02
CA ILE A 110 -4.78 10.19 -1.33
C ILE A 110 -3.59 9.28 -1.01
N ARG A 111 -3.86 8.10 -0.46
CA ARG A 111 -2.92 7.00 -0.33
C ARG A 111 -3.55 5.73 -0.84
N THR A 112 -2.74 4.86 -1.41
CA THR A 112 -3.23 3.57 -1.88
C THR A 112 -2.49 2.41 -1.24
N ALA A 113 -3.17 1.27 -1.22
CA ALA A 113 -2.56 -0.02 -0.90
C ALA A 113 -3.22 -1.11 -1.75
N LYS A 114 -2.51 -2.18 -2.00
CA LYS A 114 -3.11 -3.42 -2.49
C LYS A 114 -3.47 -4.29 -1.30
N VAL A 115 -4.67 -4.82 -1.30
CA VAL A 115 -5.15 -5.74 -0.26
C VAL A 115 -5.26 -7.11 -0.86
N TYR A 116 -4.62 -8.06 -0.22
CA TYR A 116 -4.61 -9.47 -0.59
C TYR A 116 -5.48 -10.25 0.38
N VAL A 117 -6.41 -11.01 -0.17
CA VAL A 117 -7.28 -11.91 0.60
C VAL A 117 -6.99 -13.32 0.14
N LEU A 118 -6.51 -14.14 1.05
CA LEU A 118 -6.11 -15.52 0.78
C LEU A 118 -7.08 -16.49 1.44
N ALA A 119 -7.37 -17.60 0.78
CA ALA A 119 -8.10 -18.72 1.36
C ALA A 119 -7.42 -20.05 0.99
N GLY A 120 -7.43 -20.99 1.93
CA GLY A 120 -6.84 -22.30 1.77
C GLY A 120 -6.30 -22.85 3.09
N GLU A 121 -5.76 -24.05 3.07
CA GLU A 121 -5.07 -24.64 4.23
C GLU A 121 -3.64 -24.12 4.28
N LEU A 122 -3.46 -22.90 4.85
CA LEU A 122 -2.19 -22.19 4.89
C LEU A 122 -1.61 -22.20 6.30
N THR A 123 -0.32 -22.52 6.40
CA THR A 123 0.47 -22.34 7.61
C THR A 123 0.99 -20.90 7.71
N GLU A 124 1.45 -20.50 8.90
CA GLU A 124 2.10 -19.20 9.09
C GLU A 124 3.33 -19.04 8.20
N GLU A 125 4.08 -20.14 7.96
CA GLU A 125 5.22 -20.15 7.04
C GLU A 125 4.80 -19.89 5.59
N ASN A 126 3.68 -20.49 5.15
CA ASN A 126 3.12 -20.21 3.82
C ASN A 126 2.75 -18.74 3.67
N ILE A 127 2.08 -18.16 4.67
CA ILE A 127 1.69 -16.74 4.66
C ILE A 127 2.93 -15.84 4.63
N ALA A 128 3.94 -16.14 5.44
CA ALA A 128 5.20 -15.40 5.45
C ALA A 128 5.93 -15.47 4.08
N ALA A 129 5.95 -16.65 3.45
CA ALA A 129 6.52 -16.84 2.12
C ALA A 129 5.76 -16.04 1.05
N ILE A 130 4.42 -16.06 1.08
CA ILE A 130 3.57 -15.28 0.17
C ILE A 130 3.81 -13.78 0.38
N LYS A 131 3.81 -13.29 1.63
CA LYS A 131 4.11 -11.88 1.93
C LYS A 131 5.48 -11.47 1.38
N LYS A 132 6.51 -12.29 1.62
CA LYS A 132 7.86 -12.04 1.10
C LYS A 132 7.93 -12.00 -0.42
N HIS A 133 7.07 -12.76 -1.10
CA HIS A 133 6.99 -12.80 -2.56
C HIS A 133 6.32 -11.54 -3.13
N VAL A 134 5.24 -11.04 -2.50
CA VAL A 134 4.48 -9.89 -3.02
C VAL A 134 4.99 -8.54 -2.51
N ILE A 135 5.75 -8.51 -1.41
CA ILE A 135 6.31 -7.28 -0.83
C ILE A 135 7.73 -7.09 -1.33
N ASN A 136 7.94 -6.11 -2.19
CA ASN A 136 9.28 -5.66 -2.52
C ASN A 136 9.78 -4.69 -1.43
N ALA A 137 10.68 -5.15 -0.56
CA ALA A 137 11.17 -4.37 0.59
C ALA A 137 11.89 -3.06 0.21
N VAL A 138 12.25 -2.86 -1.06
CA VAL A 138 12.86 -1.61 -1.57
C VAL A 138 11.78 -0.57 -1.92
N GLU A 139 10.57 -0.99 -2.27
CA GLU A 139 9.51 -0.12 -2.78
C GLU A 139 8.27 -0.10 -1.90
N SER A 140 8.04 -1.18 -1.13
CA SER A 140 6.78 -1.39 -0.42
C SER A 140 6.98 -2.05 0.94
N ARG A 141 5.94 -1.98 1.75
CA ARG A 141 5.85 -2.60 3.07
C ARG A 141 4.44 -3.11 3.34
N GLU A 142 4.31 -3.94 4.36
CA GLU A 142 2.99 -4.30 4.89
C GLU A 142 2.33 -3.05 5.51
N ALA A 143 1.06 -2.85 5.19
CA ALA A 143 0.24 -1.75 5.67
C ALA A 143 -0.75 -2.23 6.73
N SER A 144 -1.06 -1.36 7.70
CA SER A 144 -2.16 -1.60 8.65
C SER A 144 -3.50 -1.68 7.90
N LEU A 145 -4.37 -2.58 8.35
CA LEU A 145 -5.77 -2.64 7.92
C LEU A 145 -6.66 -1.65 8.67
N GLU A 146 -6.19 -1.10 9.77
CA GLU A 146 -6.91 -0.08 10.53
C GLU A 146 -7.00 1.23 9.75
N LEU A 147 -8.12 1.95 9.90
CA LEU A 147 -8.30 3.26 9.31
C LEU A 147 -7.48 4.28 10.11
N PRO A 148 -6.52 4.99 9.50
CA PRO A 148 -5.73 5.99 10.21
C PRO A 148 -6.57 7.25 10.50
N GLU A 149 -6.24 7.96 11.56
CA GLU A 149 -6.88 9.24 11.91
C GLU A 149 -6.52 10.34 10.90
N THR A 150 -5.31 10.30 10.35
CA THR A 150 -4.82 11.24 9.32
C THR A 150 -3.86 10.56 8.36
N LEU A 151 -3.83 11.04 7.13
CA LEU A 151 -2.87 10.64 6.10
C LEU A 151 -1.64 11.56 6.04
N ALA A 152 -1.66 12.66 6.79
CA ALA A 152 -0.53 13.56 6.87
C ALA A 152 0.65 12.87 7.55
N VAL A 153 1.84 12.95 6.94
CA VAL A 153 3.08 12.46 7.53
C VAL A 153 3.83 13.63 8.12
N ALA A 154 4.01 13.62 9.43
CA ALA A 154 4.94 14.53 10.08
C ALA A 154 6.33 13.90 10.04
N TYR A 155 7.24 14.50 9.29
CA TYR A 155 8.65 14.13 9.35
C TYR A 155 9.30 15.00 10.43
N ALA A 156 9.85 14.34 11.46
CA ALA A 156 10.75 15.04 12.38
C ALA A 156 12.05 15.32 11.61
N ALA A 157 12.31 16.59 11.34
CA ALA A 157 13.62 16.97 10.83
C ALA A 157 14.65 16.73 11.96
N PRO A 158 15.81 16.11 11.68
CA PRO A 158 16.86 16.01 12.68
C PRO A 158 17.28 17.42 13.13
N GLU A 159 17.39 17.63 14.45
CA GLU A 159 17.72 18.95 15.02
C GLU A 159 19.09 19.45 14.55
N THR A 160 20.04 18.56 14.41
CA THR A 160 21.41 18.86 13.92
C THR A 160 22.01 17.65 13.23
N VAL A 161 22.85 17.90 12.22
CA VAL A 161 23.75 16.88 11.68
C VAL A 161 25.03 16.93 12.52
N ALA A 162 25.37 15.81 13.16
CA ALA A 162 26.62 15.68 13.88
C ALA A 162 27.81 15.88 12.93
N THR A 163 28.70 16.79 13.25
CA THR A 163 29.97 16.97 12.55
C THR A 163 31.08 16.32 13.37
N VAL A 164 32.01 15.65 12.72
CA VAL A 164 33.19 15.09 13.37
C VAL A 164 34.30 16.09 13.20
N ASP A 165 34.56 16.87 14.26
CA ASP A 165 35.62 17.86 14.26
C ASP A 165 36.99 17.16 14.19
N GLY A 166 37.88 17.67 13.33
CA GLY A 166 39.20 17.11 13.16
C GLY A 166 39.28 15.81 12.37
N PHE A 167 38.19 15.37 11.70
CA PHE A 167 38.15 14.13 10.90
C PHE A 167 39.35 14.02 9.93
N ILE A 168 39.75 15.12 9.27
CA ILE A 168 40.84 15.15 8.29
C ILE A 168 42.20 14.86 8.94
N ALA A 169 42.35 15.08 10.26
CA ALA A 169 43.60 14.86 11.00
C ALA A 169 43.63 13.50 11.72
N LEU A 170 42.65 12.65 11.57
CA LEU A 170 42.62 11.32 12.17
C LEU A 170 43.61 10.38 11.45
N ASP A 171 44.38 9.65 12.25
CA ASP A 171 45.17 8.51 11.80
C ASP A 171 44.32 7.21 11.79
N ASP A 172 44.93 6.08 11.40
CA ASP A 172 44.25 4.80 11.33
C ASP A 172 43.64 4.37 12.68
N ALA A 173 44.26 4.71 13.80
CA ALA A 173 43.75 4.40 15.13
C ALA A 173 42.53 5.28 15.47
N GLY A 174 42.57 6.57 15.10
CA GLY A 174 41.48 7.50 15.27
C GLY A 174 40.26 7.15 14.38
N LEU A 175 40.47 6.69 13.14
CA LEU A 175 39.44 6.21 12.25
C LEU A 175 38.79 4.93 12.77
N SER A 176 39.57 4.00 13.32
CA SER A 176 39.02 2.78 13.92
C SER A 176 38.16 3.08 15.16
N ALA A 177 38.58 4.01 16.00
CA ALA A 177 37.83 4.41 17.19
C ALA A 177 36.55 5.17 16.86
N LEU A 178 36.38 5.68 15.65
CA LEU A 178 35.15 6.34 15.20
C LEU A 178 34.10 5.32 14.74
N LEU A 179 34.48 4.08 14.45
CA LEU A 179 33.61 3.00 14.00
C LEU A 179 33.08 2.12 15.14
N ASP A 180 33.65 2.23 16.33
CA ASP A 180 33.20 1.54 17.55
C ASP A 180 32.13 2.37 18.29
#